data_81d38247ee72ea2930b1f364fbf37d5e
#
_entry.id   81d38247ee72ea2930b1f364fbf37d5e
#
_cell.length_a   1.000
_cell.length_b   1.000
_cell.length_c   1.000
_cell.angle_alpha   90.00
_cell.angle_beta   90.00
_cell.angle_gamma   90.00
#
_symmetry.space_group_name_H-M   'P 1'
#
loop_
_entity.id
_entity.type
_entity.pdbx_description
1 polymer ?
#
loop_
_entity_poly.entity_id
_entity_poly.type
_entity_poly.pdbx_seq_one_letter_code
_entity_poly.pdbx_strand_id
1 'polypeptide(L)'
;MGDAATLALGALTAVQTGCAIDLDTDHTGPNAPSVGPLRTTPRVAWVLGSGGPRGFVHVGVLKALSELGLKPDLIVGASVGALVGTLFAGGLRANEIERLALELQPALLLRWQPGSSERFSGAGIASFVNQQLDGQRLQALPIAMVCVVQRLRDGVVQGFNQGDTGLAVQAAAAIEGQFTPVRIRGERFADADLRMPLPVRLARSLGATRVLAVDTSAHEERRPAGADRYATSDTRKRALTRPDAELADVLLHPEFGYWASVSTEYRQRVIAAGYAATMAQAAALKALHAT
;
A
#
# COMPACT_ATOMS: atom_id res chain seq x y z
N MET A 1 3.43 56.11 -56.02
CA MET A 1 3.00 56.44 -54.68
C MET A 1 2.12 55.32 -54.22
N GLY A 2 2.59 54.51 -53.30
CA GLY A 2 1.88 53.34 -52.81
C GLY A 2 2.76 52.53 -51.91
N ASP A 3 2.65 52.79 -50.59
CA ASP A 3 3.47 52.16 -49.58
C ASP A 3 3.22 50.66 -49.46
N ALA A 4 4.28 49.88 -49.46
CA ALA A 4 4.28 48.43 -49.16
C ALA A 4 4.39 48.22 -47.65
N ALA A 5 3.31 47.81 -47.02
CA ALA A 5 3.31 47.40 -45.62
C ALA A 5 3.88 45.98 -45.50
N THR A 6 5.05 45.88 -44.89
CA THR A 6 5.72 44.60 -44.59
C THR A 6 5.12 44.02 -43.31
N LEU A 7 4.33 42.93 -43.41
CA LEU A 7 3.85 42.14 -42.30
C LEU A 7 4.97 41.23 -41.83
N ALA A 8 5.53 41.49 -40.66
CA ALA A 8 6.45 40.60 -39.97
C ALA A 8 5.65 39.50 -39.29
N LEU A 9 5.74 38.27 -39.81
CA LEU A 9 5.26 37.03 -39.13
C LEU A 9 6.22 36.69 -38.01
N GLY A 10 5.83 37.04 -36.79
CA GLY A 10 6.51 36.54 -35.60
C GLY A 10 6.23 35.06 -35.41
N ALA A 11 7.23 34.22 -35.63
CA ALA A 11 7.18 32.79 -35.31
C ALA A 11 7.18 32.66 -33.79
N LEU A 12 6.02 32.32 -33.18
CA LEU A 12 5.95 31.83 -31.83
C LEU A 12 6.48 30.38 -31.84
N THR A 13 7.74 30.21 -31.44
CA THR A 13 8.28 28.91 -31.08
C THR A 13 7.65 28.53 -29.72
N ALA A 14 6.59 27.75 -29.76
CA ALA A 14 6.09 27.05 -28.58
C ALA A 14 7.18 26.07 -28.15
N VAL A 15 7.89 26.39 -27.09
CA VAL A 15 8.75 25.46 -26.37
C VAL A 15 7.79 24.45 -25.73
N GLN A 16 7.56 23.34 -26.39
CA GLN A 16 6.96 22.16 -25.79
C GLN A 16 8.00 21.61 -24.81
N THR A 17 7.95 22.05 -23.57
CA THR A 17 8.53 21.31 -22.46
C THR A 17 7.69 20.04 -22.28
N GLY A 18 7.90 19.08 -23.16
CA GLY A 18 7.49 17.70 -22.92
C GLY A 18 8.23 17.27 -21.66
N CYS A 19 7.53 17.13 -20.55
CA CYS A 19 8.04 16.37 -19.43
C CYS A 19 8.35 14.98 -19.98
N ALA A 20 9.61 14.74 -20.30
CA ALA A 20 10.12 13.38 -20.48
C ALA A 20 9.83 12.67 -19.15
N ILE A 21 8.84 11.78 -19.13
CA ILE A 21 8.58 10.93 -17.98
C ILE A 21 9.76 9.97 -17.98
N ASP A 22 10.73 10.23 -17.12
CA ASP A 22 11.87 9.33 -16.93
C ASP A 22 11.35 8.08 -16.24
N LEU A 23 11.14 7.05 -17.03
CA LEU A 23 10.46 5.82 -16.67
C LEU A 23 11.32 4.89 -15.79
N ASP A 24 12.61 5.18 -15.63
CA ASP A 24 13.57 4.38 -14.87
C ASP A 24 14.50 5.28 -14.01
N THR A 25 13.94 6.34 -13.44
CA THR A 25 14.68 7.23 -12.53
C THR A 25 15.24 6.45 -11.35
N ASP A 26 16.56 6.45 -11.19
CA ASP A 26 17.22 5.89 -10.01
C ASP A 26 17.22 6.89 -8.85
N HIS A 27 16.50 6.56 -7.81
CA HIS A 27 16.38 7.39 -6.62
C HIS A 27 17.60 7.18 -5.70
N THR A 28 18.63 8.01 -5.86
CA THR A 28 19.92 7.90 -5.13
C THR A 28 20.11 8.94 -4.01
N GLY A 29 19.25 9.96 -3.97
CA GLY A 29 19.34 11.07 -3.01
C GLY A 29 19.21 10.64 -1.53
N PRO A 30 19.52 11.54 -0.58
CA PRO A 30 19.48 11.24 0.86
C PRO A 30 18.08 10.86 1.36
N ASN A 31 17.08 11.20 0.58
CA ASN A 31 15.68 10.91 0.87
C ASN A 31 15.16 9.62 0.23
N ALA A 32 16.02 8.88 -0.50
CA ALA A 32 15.62 7.61 -1.07
C ALA A 32 15.25 6.60 0.04
N PRO A 33 14.15 5.85 -0.12
CA PRO A 33 13.73 4.87 0.88
C PRO A 33 14.84 3.90 1.27
N SER A 34 14.85 3.53 2.55
CA SER A 34 15.84 2.61 3.10
C SER A 34 15.31 1.88 4.33
N VAL A 35 16.04 0.84 4.71
CA VAL A 35 15.87 0.13 5.97
C VAL A 35 16.77 0.77 7.02
N GLY A 36 16.22 1.10 8.18
CA GLY A 36 16.96 1.63 9.32
C GLY A 36 16.41 1.13 10.64
N PRO A 37 17.04 1.48 11.77
CA PRO A 37 16.53 1.12 13.08
C PRO A 37 15.17 1.78 13.35
N LEU A 38 14.30 1.08 14.07
CA LEU A 38 13.11 1.68 14.65
C LEU A 38 13.50 2.58 15.82
N ARG A 39 12.71 3.62 16.08
CA ARG A 39 12.95 4.54 17.23
C ARG A 39 12.82 3.85 18.58
N THR A 40 11.93 2.87 18.67
CA THR A 40 11.67 2.07 19.87
C THR A 40 11.37 0.64 19.44
N THR A 41 11.64 -0.33 20.32
CA THR A 41 11.18 -1.71 20.12
C THR A 41 9.67 -1.76 20.26
N PRO A 42 8.93 -2.19 19.23
CA PRO A 42 7.48 -2.23 19.28
C PRO A 42 7.01 -3.38 20.18
N ARG A 43 5.98 -3.13 20.98
CA ARG A 43 5.26 -4.19 21.70
C ARG A 43 4.11 -4.71 20.84
N VAL A 44 3.27 -3.81 20.35
CA VAL A 44 2.09 -4.14 19.52
C VAL A 44 2.31 -3.69 18.09
N ALA A 45 2.27 -4.62 17.15
CA ALA A 45 2.27 -4.32 15.73
C ALA A 45 0.90 -4.64 15.08
N TRP A 46 0.49 -3.77 14.15
CA TRP A 46 -0.59 -4.07 13.23
C TRP A 46 0.00 -4.40 11.87
N VAL A 47 -0.33 -5.57 11.36
CA VAL A 47 0.10 -6.07 10.05
C VAL A 47 -1.07 -5.97 9.08
N LEU A 48 -0.91 -5.14 8.06
CA LEU A 48 -1.92 -4.93 7.02
C LEU A 48 -1.48 -5.64 5.74
N GLY A 49 -2.19 -6.70 5.38
CA GLY A 49 -1.85 -7.56 4.24
C GLY A 49 -2.10 -6.92 2.88
N SER A 50 -1.53 -7.54 1.86
CA SER A 50 -1.73 -7.18 0.45
C SER A 50 -3.06 -7.70 -0.08
N GLY A 51 -3.64 -7.04 -1.10
CA GLY A 51 -4.90 -7.53 -1.70
C GLY A 51 -5.52 -6.65 -2.78
N GLY A 52 -4.83 -5.63 -3.27
CA GLY A 52 -5.38 -4.70 -4.24
C GLY A 52 -6.72 -4.11 -3.77
N PRO A 53 -7.82 -4.19 -4.56
CA PRO A 53 -9.11 -3.62 -4.16
C PRO A 53 -9.72 -4.26 -2.89
N ARG A 54 -9.32 -5.48 -2.51
CA ARG A 54 -9.75 -6.10 -1.25
C ARG A 54 -9.25 -5.33 -0.03
N GLY A 55 -8.17 -4.57 -0.19
CA GLY A 55 -7.58 -3.76 0.88
C GLY A 55 -8.44 -2.60 1.40
N PHE A 56 -9.57 -2.28 0.76
CA PHE A 56 -10.56 -1.38 1.38
C PHE A 56 -11.04 -1.89 2.75
N VAL A 57 -10.89 -3.18 3.03
CA VAL A 57 -11.18 -3.77 4.35
C VAL A 57 -10.33 -3.14 5.46
N HIS A 58 -9.09 -2.76 5.18
CA HIS A 58 -8.22 -2.11 6.17
C HIS A 58 -8.81 -0.80 6.70
N VAL A 59 -9.54 -0.06 5.86
CA VAL A 59 -10.19 1.18 6.27
C VAL A 59 -11.22 0.91 7.37
N GLY A 60 -12.07 -0.11 7.20
CA GLY A 60 -13.05 -0.51 8.19
C GLY A 60 -12.42 -1.03 9.48
N VAL A 61 -11.33 -1.81 9.35
CA VAL A 61 -10.54 -2.28 10.49
C VAL A 61 -9.98 -1.10 11.30
N LEU A 62 -9.30 -0.15 10.64
CA LEU A 62 -8.73 1.01 11.30
C LEU A 62 -9.79 1.91 11.95
N LYS A 63 -10.97 2.01 11.34
CA LYS A 63 -12.12 2.74 11.93
C LYS A 63 -12.57 2.08 13.24
N ALA A 64 -12.80 0.78 13.25
CA ALA A 64 -13.18 0.05 14.45
C ALA A 64 -12.10 0.08 15.54
N LEU A 65 -10.83 -0.11 15.17
CA LEU A 65 -9.71 -0.01 16.13
C LEU A 65 -9.61 1.40 16.74
N SER A 66 -9.84 2.45 15.96
CA SER A 66 -9.87 3.83 16.44
C SER A 66 -11.03 4.07 17.42
N GLU A 67 -12.22 3.54 17.14
CA GLU A 67 -13.39 3.63 18.03
C GLU A 67 -13.17 2.84 19.33
N LEU A 68 -12.44 1.74 19.28
CA LEU A 68 -12.02 0.99 20.48
C LEU A 68 -10.90 1.68 21.28
N GLY A 69 -10.37 2.80 20.79
CA GLY A 69 -9.28 3.55 21.43
C GLY A 69 -7.92 2.85 21.34
N LEU A 70 -7.76 1.88 20.43
CA LEU A 70 -6.54 1.08 20.30
C LEU A 70 -5.55 1.77 19.37
N LYS A 71 -4.25 1.64 19.69
CA LYS A 71 -3.14 2.19 18.89
C LYS A 71 -2.00 1.19 18.84
N PRO A 72 -1.30 1.04 17.71
CA PRO A 72 -0.10 0.22 17.61
C PRO A 72 1.16 1.04 17.92
N ASP A 73 2.24 0.35 18.25
CA ASP A 73 3.58 0.93 18.26
C ASP A 73 4.19 0.92 16.83
N LEU A 74 3.77 -0.04 16.00
CA LEU A 74 4.28 -0.26 14.65
C LEU A 74 3.15 -0.69 13.71
N ILE A 75 3.16 -0.17 12.49
CA ILE A 75 2.37 -0.71 11.38
C ILE A 75 3.33 -1.30 10.34
N VAL A 76 3.06 -2.53 9.90
CA VAL A 76 3.78 -3.20 8.81
C VAL A 76 2.78 -3.47 7.69
N GLY A 77 2.97 -2.85 6.55
CA GLY A 77 2.03 -2.92 5.44
C GLY A 77 2.64 -3.48 4.16
N ALA A 78 1.91 -4.38 3.50
CA ALA A 78 2.23 -4.89 2.17
C ALA A 78 1.24 -4.37 1.13
N SER A 79 1.70 -3.88 -0.02
CA SER A 79 0.86 -3.41 -1.11
C SER A 79 -0.16 -2.35 -0.65
N VAL A 80 -1.45 -2.58 -0.88
CA VAL A 80 -2.53 -1.72 -0.39
C VAL A 80 -2.49 -1.53 1.13
N GLY A 81 -2.02 -2.52 1.90
CA GLY A 81 -1.80 -2.39 3.33
C GLY A 81 -0.71 -1.36 3.66
N ALA A 82 0.31 -1.22 2.83
CA ALA A 82 1.29 -0.14 2.94
C ALA A 82 0.64 1.22 2.67
N LEU A 83 -0.20 1.35 1.63
CA LEU A 83 -0.89 2.59 1.31
C LEU A 83 -1.80 3.05 2.46
N VAL A 84 -2.74 2.19 2.88
CA VAL A 84 -3.73 2.53 3.92
C VAL A 84 -3.05 2.71 5.28
N GLY A 85 -2.10 1.82 5.62
CA GLY A 85 -1.34 1.90 6.87
C GLY A 85 -0.50 3.17 6.98
N THR A 86 0.12 3.60 5.89
CA THR A 86 0.93 4.83 5.85
C THR A 86 0.09 6.08 6.07
N LEU A 87 -1.09 6.19 5.45
CA LEU A 87 -2.00 7.31 5.69
C LEU A 87 -2.40 7.41 7.18
N PHE A 88 -2.73 6.27 7.78
CA PHE A 88 -3.08 6.21 9.20
C PHE A 88 -1.87 6.51 10.11
N ALA A 89 -0.71 5.93 9.80
CA ALA A 89 0.54 6.18 10.55
C ALA A 89 0.97 7.65 10.48
N GLY A 90 0.65 8.34 9.40
CA GLY A 90 0.88 9.76 9.18
C GLY A 90 -0.10 10.67 9.94
N GLY A 91 -1.11 10.11 10.60
CA GLY A 91 -2.03 10.85 11.45
C GLY A 91 -3.39 11.18 10.85
N LEU A 92 -3.69 10.70 9.62
CA LEU A 92 -5.04 10.83 9.09
C LEU A 92 -6.01 10.01 9.96
N ARG A 93 -7.15 10.62 10.30
CA ARG A 93 -8.21 9.92 11.02
C ARG A 93 -8.88 8.87 10.12
N ALA A 94 -9.33 7.77 10.70
CA ALA A 94 -9.95 6.68 9.96
C ALA A 94 -11.13 7.14 9.05
N ASN A 95 -11.93 8.11 9.50
CA ASN A 95 -13.02 8.69 8.70
C ASN A 95 -12.51 9.52 7.50
N GLU A 96 -11.36 10.16 7.62
CA GLU A 96 -10.71 10.87 6.49
C GLU A 96 -10.20 9.87 5.45
N ILE A 97 -9.59 8.77 5.92
CA ILE A 97 -9.16 7.67 5.04
C ILE A 97 -10.36 7.02 4.35
N GLU A 98 -11.48 6.81 5.07
CA GLU A 98 -12.73 6.29 4.48
C GLU A 98 -13.26 7.22 3.37
N ARG A 99 -13.33 8.51 3.62
CA ARG A 99 -13.72 9.49 2.61
C ARG A 99 -12.81 9.42 1.38
N LEU A 100 -11.49 9.45 1.58
CA LEU A 100 -10.52 9.32 0.49
C LEU A 100 -10.71 8.01 -0.27
N ALA A 101 -10.92 6.89 0.43
CA ALA A 101 -11.12 5.57 -0.18
C ALA A 101 -12.41 5.50 -1.03
N LEU A 102 -13.47 6.19 -0.63
CA LEU A 102 -14.74 6.24 -1.37
C LEU A 102 -14.69 7.19 -2.58
N GLU A 103 -14.00 8.33 -2.44
CA GLU A 103 -13.87 9.35 -3.48
C GLU A 103 -12.75 9.05 -4.49
N LEU A 104 -11.77 8.21 -4.13
CA LEU A 104 -10.60 7.93 -4.96
C LEU A 104 -10.99 7.37 -6.32
N GLN A 105 -10.53 8.05 -7.35
CA GLN A 105 -10.58 7.52 -8.72
C GLN A 105 -9.31 6.72 -8.99
N PRO A 106 -9.39 5.39 -9.22
CA PRO A 106 -8.21 4.55 -9.42
C PRO A 106 -7.28 5.04 -10.52
N ALA A 107 -7.84 5.67 -11.57
CA ALA A 107 -7.07 6.25 -12.66
C ALA A 107 -6.06 7.33 -12.20
N LEU A 108 -6.28 8.00 -11.08
CA LEU A 108 -5.35 8.99 -10.53
C LEU A 108 -4.08 8.35 -9.97
N LEU A 109 -4.16 7.11 -9.53
CA LEU A 109 -3.01 6.33 -9.02
C LEU A 109 -2.22 5.67 -10.16
N LEU A 110 -2.85 5.50 -11.33
CA LEU A 110 -2.32 4.79 -12.47
C LEU A 110 -1.88 5.81 -13.53
N ARG A 111 -0.58 5.91 -13.78
CA ARG A 111 -0.09 6.66 -14.94
C ARG A 111 0.24 5.69 -16.05
N TRP A 112 -0.48 5.79 -17.17
CA TRP A 112 -0.21 4.99 -18.36
C TRP A 112 1.22 5.22 -18.86
N GLN A 113 1.92 4.13 -19.22
CA GLN A 113 3.31 4.14 -19.60
C GLN A 113 3.52 3.44 -20.94
N PRO A 114 3.31 4.15 -22.05
CA PRO A 114 3.52 3.58 -23.38
C PRO A 114 5.00 3.24 -23.62
N GLY A 115 5.27 2.07 -24.19
CA GLY A 115 6.63 1.62 -24.52
C GLY A 115 7.38 0.90 -23.40
N SER A 116 6.79 0.73 -22.25
CA SER A 116 7.29 -0.13 -21.16
C SER A 116 6.69 -1.54 -21.23
N SER A 117 7.38 -2.53 -20.67
CA SER A 117 6.84 -3.89 -20.47
C SER A 117 5.69 -3.88 -19.44
N GLU A 118 5.72 -2.95 -18.50
CA GLU A 118 4.67 -2.72 -17.52
C GLU A 118 3.70 -1.64 -18.01
N ARG A 119 2.40 -1.83 -17.71
CA ARG A 119 1.34 -0.95 -18.20
C ARG A 119 1.30 0.41 -17.52
N PHE A 120 1.74 0.48 -16.24
CA PHE A 120 1.54 1.66 -15.41
C PHE A 120 2.79 2.04 -14.64
N SER A 121 2.95 3.35 -14.42
CA SER A 121 3.83 3.89 -13.39
C SER A 121 3.03 4.11 -12.11
N GLY A 122 3.60 3.73 -10.97
CA GLY A 122 3.05 4.00 -9.64
C GLY A 122 3.32 5.41 -9.12
N ALA A 123 3.86 6.32 -9.93
CA ALA A 123 4.18 7.69 -9.50
C ALA A 123 2.95 8.47 -8.98
N GLY A 124 1.74 8.11 -9.46
CA GLY A 124 0.50 8.66 -8.92
C GLY A 124 0.29 8.29 -7.45
N ILE A 125 0.68 7.07 -7.04
CA ILE A 125 0.60 6.62 -5.65
C ILE A 125 1.55 7.46 -4.78
N ALA A 126 2.80 7.64 -5.21
CA ALA A 126 3.77 8.46 -4.47
C ALA A 126 3.29 9.90 -4.31
N SER A 127 2.83 10.52 -5.40
CA SER A 127 2.29 11.88 -5.38
C SER A 127 1.10 12.01 -4.44
N PHE A 128 0.15 11.07 -4.50
CA PHE A 128 -1.01 11.05 -3.63
C PHE A 128 -0.63 10.97 -2.15
N VAL A 129 0.23 10.01 -1.78
CA VAL A 129 0.66 9.83 -0.39
C VAL A 129 1.40 11.06 0.13
N ASN A 130 2.36 11.59 -0.65
CA ASN A 130 3.12 12.77 -0.25
C ASN A 130 2.23 14.02 -0.12
N GLN A 131 1.20 14.15 -0.96
CA GLN A 131 0.21 15.22 -0.84
C GLN A 131 -0.64 15.09 0.43
N GLN A 132 -1.10 13.88 0.77
CA GLN A 132 -1.93 13.67 1.97
C GLN A 132 -1.14 13.83 3.27
N LEU A 133 0.18 13.68 3.23
CA LEU A 133 1.06 13.72 4.40
C LEU A 133 2.03 14.92 4.39
N ASP A 134 1.79 15.95 3.56
CA ASP A 134 2.63 17.15 3.44
C ASP A 134 4.14 16.83 3.27
N GLY A 135 4.45 15.74 2.55
CA GLY A 135 5.82 15.29 2.32
C GLY A 135 6.56 14.78 3.56
N GLN A 136 5.86 14.43 4.64
CA GLN A 136 6.49 13.83 5.82
C GLN A 136 7.27 12.59 5.46
N ARG A 137 8.42 12.38 6.10
CA ARG A 137 9.29 11.21 5.92
C ARG A 137 8.82 10.03 6.75
N LEU A 138 9.05 8.79 6.28
CA LEU A 138 8.65 7.58 7.00
C LEU A 138 9.09 7.57 8.46
N GLN A 139 10.35 7.93 8.74
CA GLN A 139 10.87 7.95 10.10
C GLN A 139 10.30 9.08 10.97
N ALA A 140 9.60 10.05 10.37
CA ALA A 140 8.98 11.17 11.09
C ALA A 140 7.49 10.97 11.36
N LEU A 141 6.89 9.91 10.82
CA LEU A 141 5.47 9.63 11.02
C LEU A 141 5.16 9.42 12.53
N PRO A 142 3.98 9.87 13.00
CA PRO A 142 3.54 9.70 14.40
C PRO A 142 3.58 8.25 14.89
N ILE A 143 3.17 7.30 14.05
CA ILE A 143 3.28 5.86 14.31
C ILE A 143 4.39 5.30 13.41
N ALA A 144 5.24 4.44 13.96
CA ALA A 144 6.27 3.78 13.17
C ALA A 144 5.62 2.98 12.02
N MET A 145 6.13 3.15 10.80
CA MET A 145 5.62 2.50 9.60
C MET A 145 6.71 1.77 8.84
N VAL A 146 6.39 0.57 8.38
CA VAL A 146 7.25 -0.25 7.51
C VAL A 146 6.49 -0.62 6.25
N CYS A 147 6.97 -0.14 5.10
CA CYS A 147 6.47 -0.51 3.78
C CYS A 147 7.24 -1.72 3.25
N VAL A 148 6.54 -2.84 3.05
CA VAL A 148 7.17 -4.10 2.67
C VAL A 148 7.37 -4.18 1.18
N VAL A 149 8.60 -4.47 0.77
CA VAL A 149 9.01 -4.56 -0.63
C VAL A 149 9.80 -5.84 -0.88
N GLN A 150 9.84 -6.29 -2.13
CA GLN A 150 10.83 -7.29 -2.56
C GLN A 150 11.89 -6.62 -3.44
N ARG A 151 13.14 -7.00 -3.26
CA ARG A 151 14.23 -6.67 -4.18
C ARG A 151 14.22 -7.67 -5.32
N LEU A 152 14.07 -7.19 -6.56
CA LEU A 152 13.88 -8.09 -7.70
C LEU A 152 15.08 -8.97 -8.05
N ARG A 153 16.31 -8.50 -7.77
CA ARG A 153 17.53 -9.23 -8.08
C ARG A 153 17.58 -10.63 -7.45
N ASP A 154 17.12 -10.75 -6.22
CA ASP A 154 17.25 -11.98 -5.42
C ASP A 154 15.96 -12.38 -4.69
N GLY A 155 14.89 -11.61 -4.84
CA GLY A 155 13.60 -11.85 -4.19
C GLY A 155 13.60 -11.64 -2.67
N VAL A 156 14.64 -10.99 -2.13
CA VAL A 156 14.72 -10.69 -0.70
C VAL A 156 13.65 -9.68 -0.32
N VAL A 157 12.83 -10.05 0.67
CA VAL A 157 11.82 -9.16 1.26
C VAL A 157 12.48 -8.31 2.33
N GLN A 158 12.20 -7.01 2.30
CA GLN A 158 12.67 -6.06 3.30
C GLN A 158 11.61 -4.97 3.55
N GLY A 159 11.79 -4.21 4.62
CA GLY A 159 10.83 -3.19 5.04
C GLY A 159 11.45 -1.79 5.00
N PHE A 160 11.03 -0.92 4.10
CA PHE A 160 11.40 0.49 4.13
C PHE A 160 10.70 1.19 5.28
N ASN A 161 11.47 1.85 6.12
CA ASN A 161 10.99 2.63 7.26
C ASN A 161 11.65 4.01 7.38
N GLN A 162 12.45 4.38 6.40
CA GLN A 162 13.11 5.69 6.30
C GLN A 162 13.00 6.23 4.87
N GLY A 163 13.13 7.53 4.72
CA GLY A 163 13.16 8.23 3.43
C GLY A 163 11.81 8.78 3.00
N ASP A 164 11.65 8.97 1.70
CA ASP A 164 10.44 9.49 1.08
C ASP A 164 9.27 8.51 1.23
N THR A 165 8.22 8.98 1.87
CA THR A 165 7.06 8.14 2.24
C THR A 165 6.27 7.68 1.01
N GLY A 166 5.99 8.59 0.09
CA GLY A 166 5.27 8.26 -1.13
C GLY A 166 6.02 7.27 -2.01
N LEU A 167 7.34 7.46 -2.14
CA LEU A 167 8.18 6.56 -2.93
C LEU A 167 8.29 5.16 -2.30
N ALA A 168 8.34 5.07 -0.98
CA ALA A 168 8.32 3.78 -0.28
C ALA A 168 7.00 3.03 -0.49
N VAL A 169 5.86 3.74 -0.43
CA VAL A 169 4.54 3.16 -0.71
C VAL A 169 4.42 2.78 -2.19
N GLN A 170 4.93 3.60 -3.11
CA GLN A 170 4.97 3.27 -4.53
C GLN A 170 5.72 1.95 -4.76
N ALA A 171 6.91 1.79 -4.16
CA ALA A 171 7.70 0.56 -4.28
C ALA A 171 6.96 -0.65 -3.69
N ALA A 172 6.30 -0.49 -2.52
CA ALA A 172 5.51 -1.54 -1.88
C ALA A 172 4.24 -1.93 -2.64
N ALA A 173 3.75 -1.06 -3.54
CA ALA A 173 2.56 -1.28 -4.36
C ALA A 173 2.89 -1.53 -5.85
N ALA A 174 4.17 -1.68 -6.21
CA ALA A 174 4.61 -1.93 -7.58
C ALA A 174 4.42 -3.40 -7.96
N ILE A 175 3.17 -3.79 -8.26
CA ILE A 175 2.79 -5.17 -8.63
C ILE A 175 3.52 -5.59 -9.90
N GLU A 176 4.27 -6.70 -9.84
CA GLU A 176 5.01 -7.24 -10.99
C GLU A 176 4.10 -7.50 -12.19
N GLY A 177 4.56 -7.10 -13.38
CA GLY A 177 3.82 -7.22 -14.64
C GLY A 177 2.67 -6.22 -14.82
N GLN A 178 2.41 -5.36 -13.83
CA GLN A 178 1.41 -4.29 -13.93
C GLN A 178 2.04 -2.91 -13.77
N PHE A 179 2.91 -2.74 -12.78
CA PHE A 179 3.59 -1.49 -12.48
C PHE A 179 5.10 -1.61 -12.69
N THR A 180 5.69 -0.54 -13.19
CA THR A 180 7.15 -0.42 -13.25
C THR A 180 7.74 -0.51 -11.84
N PRO A 181 8.70 -1.43 -11.61
CA PRO A 181 9.43 -1.48 -10.36
C PRO A 181 10.16 -0.17 -10.07
N VAL A 182 10.27 0.20 -8.80
CA VAL A 182 10.94 1.42 -8.38
C VAL A 182 12.44 1.15 -8.25
N ARG A 183 13.27 1.99 -8.91
CA ARG A 183 14.72 1.89 -8.82
C ARG A 183 15.25 2.80 -7.71
N ILE A 184 15.97 2.19 -6.76
CA ILE A 184 16.53 2.90 -5.59
C ILE A 184 17.97 2.44 -5.40
N ARG A 185 18.92 3.37 -5.52
CA ARG A 185 20.37 3.11 -5.41
C ARG A 185 20.83 1.93 -6.27
N GLY A 186 20.42 1.92 -7.53
CA GLY A 186 20.77 0.89 -8.50
C GLY A 186 19.98 -0.42 -8.41
N GLU A 187 19.22 -0.64 -7.34
CA GLU A 187 18.41 -1.84 -7.13
C GLU A 187 16.94 -1.59 -7.53
N ARG A 188 16.27 -2.62 -8.03
CA ARG A 188 14.85 -2.55 -8.41
C ARG A 188 13.99 -3.22 -7.34
N PHE A 189 12.96 -2.50 -6.90
CA PHE A 189 12.02 -2.94 -5.87
C PHE A 189 10.61 -3.02 -6.41
N ALA A 190 9.88 -4.04 -5.97
CA ALA A 190 8.49 -4.30 -6.33
C ALA A 190 7.67 -4.71 -5.11
N ASP A 191 6.36 -4.86 -5.33
CA ASP A 191 5.41 -5.39 -4.35
C ASP A 191 5.83 -6.79 -3.87
N ALA A 192 5.79 -7.00 -2.57
CA ALA A 192 6.13 -8.28 -1.96
C ALA A 192 4.97 -9.30 -1.95
N ASP A 193 3.85 -9.04 -2.64
CA ASP A 193 2.67 -9.90 -2.63
C ASP A 193 2.96 -11.37 -2.99
N LEU A 194 3.89 -11.57 -3.93
CA LEU A 194 4.27 -12.91 -4.38
C LEU A 194 5.29 -13.61 -3.46
N ARG A 195 5.69 -12.98 -2.35
CA ARG A 195 6.69 -13.49 -1.40
C ARG A 195 6.20 -13.48 0.04
N MET A 196 5.60 -12.38 0.48
CA MET A 196 5.15 -12.15 1.85
C MET A 196 3.89 -11.27 1.88
N PRO A 197 2.74 -11.80 1.44
CA PRO A 197 1.49 -11.02 1.36
C PRO A 197 0.96 -10.58 2.72
N LEU A 198 1.29 -11.28 3.81
CA LEU A 198 0.91 -10.96 5.19
C LEU A 198 2.17 -10.93 6.06
N PRO A 199 2.86 -9.78 6.22
CA PRO A 199 4.23 -9.71 6.74
C PRO A 199 4.33 -9.80 8.27
N VAL A 200 3.74 -10.83 8.90
CA VAL A 200 3.79 -11.05 10.36
C VAL A 200 5.21 -11.41 10.81
N ARG A 201 5.90 -12.30 10.06
CA ARG A 201 7.30 -12.65 10.36
C ARG A 201 8.22 -11.43 10.38
N LEU A 202 7.99 -10.47 9.46
CA LEU A 202 8.76 -9.22 9.45
C LEU A 202 8.46 -8.38 10.70
N ALA A 203 7.19 -8.24 11.10
CA ALA A 203 6.83 -7.54 12.34
C ALA A 203 7.49 -8.18 13.56
N ARG A 204 7.47 -9.52 13.65
CA ARG A 204 8.15 -10.27 14.72
C ARG A 204 9.67 -10.04 14.72
N SER A 205 10.32 -10.06 13.55
CA SER A 205 11.76 -9.82 13.44
C SER A 205 12.17 -8.40 13.83
N LEU A 206 11.24 -7.44 13.76
CA LEU A 206 11.42 -6.07 14.23
C LEU A 206 11.16 -5.90 15.74
N GLY A 207 10.85 -6.98 16.45
CA GLY A 207 10.71 -7.00 17.90
C GLY A 207 9.27 -6.99 18.40
N ALA A 208 8.26 -7.00 17.52
CA ALA A 208 6.86 -7.02 17.96
C ALA A 208 6.54 -8.30 18.73
N THR A 209 6.12 -8.15 19.98
CA THR A 209 5.75 -9.26 20.86
C THR A 209 4.27 -9.63 20.75
N ARG A 210 3.44 -8.70 20.27
CA ARG A 210 2.00 -8.87 20.04
C ARG A 210 1.63 -8.37 18.65
N VAL A 211 0.94 -9.18 17.87
CA VAL A 211 0.63 -8.88 16.47
C VAL A 211 -0.84 -9.10 16.17
N LEU A 212 -1.50 -8.02 15.76
CA LEU A 212 -2.75 -8.08 15.02
C LEU A 212 -2.40 -8.18 13.52
N ALA A 213 -2.94 -9.18 12.82
CA ALA A 213 -2.81 -9.31 11.38
C ALA A 213 -4.17 -9.20 10.69
N VAL A 214 -4.20 -8.50 9.56
CA VAL A 214 -5.38 -8.36 8.71
C VAL A 214 -5.10 -9.01 7.36
N ASP A 215 -5.67 -10.20 7.16
CA ASP A 215 -5.60 -10.95 5.91
C ASP A 215 -6.75 -10.51 4.99
N THR A 216 -6.42 -10.12 3.78
CA THR A 216 -7.40 -9.70 2.76
C THR A 216 -7.53 -10.71 1.63
N SER A 217 -6.92 -11.89 1.76
CA SER A 217 -7.00 -12.92 0.72
C SER A 217 -8.44 -13.42 0.53
N ALA A 218 -8.70 -14.02 -0.62
CA ALA A 218 -9.99 -14.64 -0.88
C ALA A 218 -10.17 -15.89 0.00
N HIS A 219 -11.39 -16.11 0.46
CA HIS A 219 -11.80 -17.36 1.07
C HIS A 219 -11.95 -18.42 -0.02
N GLU A 220 -10.97 -19.33 -0.15
CA GLU A 220 -10.95 -20.36 -1.20
C GLU A 220 -12.19 -21.25 -1.17
N GLU A 221 -12.67 -21.58 0.03
CA GLU A 221 -13.85 -22.38 0.27
C GLU A 221 -15.16 -21.72 -0.20
N ARG A 222 -15.10 -20.42 -0.48
CA ARG A 222 -16.22 -19.62 -1.00
C ARG A 222 -16.08 -19.27 -2.47
N ARG A 223 -15.17 -19.93 -3.17
CA ARG A 223 -14.98 -19.69 -4.59
C ARG A 223 -16.25 -20.04 -5.37
N PRO A 224 -16.83 -19.07 -6.11
CA PRO A 224 -18.05 -19.33 -6.86
C PRO A 224 -17.77 -20.12 -8.13
N ALA A 225 -18.81 -20.75 -8.68
CA ALA A 225 -18.75 -21.36 -10.01
C ALA A 225 -18.25 -20.33 -11.06
N GLY A 226 -17.38 -20.78 -11.97
CA GLY A 226 -16.76 -19.93 -12.99
C GLY A 226 -15.51 -19.18 -12.55
N ALA A 227 -15.10 -19.29 -11.30
CA ALA A 227 -13.85 -18.72 -10.79
C ALA A 227 -12.67 -19.74 -10.75
N ASP A 228 -12.83 -20.92 -11.34
CA ASP A 228 -11.83 -22.00 -11.30
C ASP A 228 -10.47 -21.59 -11.86
N ARG A 229 -10.45 -20.68 -12.83
CA ARG A 229 -9.20 -20.11 -13.38
C ARG A 229 -8.31 -19.45 -12.33
N TYR A 230 -8.87 -19.05 -11.18
CA TYR A 230 -8.12 -18.43 -10.08
C TYR A 230 -7.67 -19.43 -9.01
N ALA A 231 -8.10 -20.71 -9.09
CA ALA A 231 -7.81 -21.74 -8.09
C ALA A 231 -6.31 -21.82 -7.74
N THR A 232 -5.45 -21.91 -8.76
CA THR A 232 -4.00 -21.99 -8.57
C THR A 232 -3.44 -20.75 -7.89
N SER A 233 -3.90 -19.55 -8.26
CA SER A 233 -3.44 -18.30 -7.64
C SER A 233 -3.91 -18.18 -6.19
N ASP A 234 -5.14 -18.59 -5.90
CA ASP A 234 -5.69 -18.57 -4.54
C ASP A 234 -4.92 -19.55 -3.63
N THR A 235 -4.72 -20.77 -4.08
CA THR A 235 -3.94 -21.77 -3.35
C THR A 235 -2.50 -21.31 -3.10
N ARG A 236 -1.86 -20.70 -4.11
CA ARG A 236 -0.53 -20.11 -3.93
C ARG A 236 -0.54 -18.98 -2.91
N LYS A 237 -1.52 -18.07 -3.00
CA LYS A 237 -1.67 -16.98 -2.05
C LYS A 237 -1.83 -17.49 -0.63
N ARG A 238 -2.71 -18.48 -0.44
CA ARG A 238 -2.93 -19.11 0.87
C ARG A 238 -1.68 -19.79 1.41
N ALA A 239 -0.93 -20.51 0.58
CA ALA A 239 0.33 -21.12 0.98
C ALA A 239 1.37 -20.10 1.46
N LEU A 240 1.39 -18.89 0.88
CA LEU A 240 2.25 -17.79 1.31
C LEU A 240 1.75 -17.09 2.58
N THR A 241 0.44 -17.00 2.75
CA THR A 241 -0.19 -16.26 3.85
C THR A 241 -0.25 -17.08 5.15
N ARG A 242 -0.54 -18.37 5.03
CA ARG A 242 -0.79 -19.27 6.18
C ARG A 242 0.33 -19.27 7.23
N PRO A 243 1.62 -19.42 6.88
CA PRO A 243 2.69 -19.43 7.88
C PRO A 243 2.79 -18.14 8.69
N ASP A 244 2.43 -17.00 8.07
CA ASP A 244 2.39 -15.70 8.74
C ASP A 244 1.12 -15.54 9.58
N ALA A 245 -0.03 -16.02 9.09
CA ALA A 245 -1.30 -16.01 9.82
C ALA A 245 -1.22 -16.80 11.14
N GLU A 246 -0.53 -17.94 11.14
CA GLU A 246 -0.32 -18.78 12.32
C GLU A 246 0.57 -18.12 13.40
N LEU A 247 1.36 -17.09 13.02
CA LEU A 247 2.20 -16.33 13.95
C LEU A 247 1.52 -15.09 14.52
N ALA A 248 0.33 -14.75 14.07
CA ALA A 248 -0.43 -13.62 14.61
C ALA A 248 -1.12 -14.01 15.92
N ASP A 249 -1.16 -13.10 16.90
CA ASP A 249 -1.93 -13.31 18.14
C ASP A 249 -3.42 -13.10 17.91
N VAL A 250 -3.77 -12.16 17.02
CA VAL A 250 -5.14 -11.95 16.53
C VAL A 250 -5.09 -11.84 15.02
N LEU A 251 -5.86 -12.69 14.35
CA LEU A 251 -6.04 -12.66 12.90
C LEU A 251 -7.44 -12.17 12.56
N LEU A 252 -7.53 -11.12 11.79
CA LEU A 252 -8.76 -10.69 11.13
C LEU A 252 -8.70 -11.14 9.67
N HIS A 253 -9.66 -11.98 9.26
CA HIS A 253 -9.85 -12.40 7.87
C HIS A 253 -11.32 -12.17 7.50
N PRO A 254 -11.72 -10.89 7.25
CA PRO A 254 -13.10 -10.53 7.03
C PRO A 254 -13.68 -11.13 5.75
N GLU A 255 -14.93 -11.58 5.82
CA GLU A 255 -15.68 -12.09 4.68
C GLU A 255 -16.43 -10.94 4.00
N PHE A 256 -16.19 -10.70 2.72
CA PHE A 256 -16.83 -9.64 1.93
C PHE A 256 -17.14 -10.04 0.48
N GLY A 257 -17.08 -11.33 0.20
CA GLY A 257 -17.32 -11.91 -1.11
C GLY A 257 -16.03 -12.14 -1.91
N TYR A 258 -16.13 -13.04 -2.87
CA TYR A 258 -14.99 -13.52 -3.64
C TYR A 258 -14.49 -12.50 -4.67
N TRP A 259 -15.40 -11.87 -5.43
CA TRP A 259 -15.04 -10.97 -6.53
C TRP A 259 -14.60 -9.61 -6.03
N ALA A 260 -13.41 -9.20 -6.44
CA ALA A 260 -12.90 -7.85 -6.18
C ALA A 260 -13.39 -6.86 -7.24
N SER A 261 -13.67 -5.62 -6.82
CA SER A 261 -14.10 -4.52 -7.65
C SER A 261 -13.57 -3.19 -7.11
N VAL A 262 -13.72 -2.12 -7.90
CA VAL A 262 -13.44 -0.74 -7.48
C VAL A 262 -14.71 0.11 -7.46
N SER A 263 -15.89 -0.50 -7.60
CA SER A 263 -17.16 0.24 -7.53
C SER A 263 -17.41 0.78 -6.12
N THR A 264 -18.20 1.82 -6.01
CA THR A 264 -18.53 2.44 -4.72
C THR A 264 -19.23 1.45 -3.79
N GLU A 265 -20.15 0.64 -4.30
CA GLU A 265 -20.91 -0.37 -3.54
C GLU A 265 -19.98 -1.45 -3.01
N TYR A 266 -18.99 -1.86 -3.81
CA TYR A 266 -17.98 -2.82 -3.37
C TYR A 266 -17.14 -2.24 -2.23
N ARG A 267 -16.64 -1.01 -2.38
CA ARG A 267 -15.83 -0.32 -1.36
C ARG A 267 -16.59 -0.22 -0.04
N GLN A 268 -17.84 0.26 -0.08
CA GLN A 268 -18.70 0.39 1.11
C GLN A 268 -18.90 -0.97 1.79
N ARG A 269 -19.21 -2.02 1.04
CA ARG A 269 -19.40 -3.37 1.57
C ARG A 269 -18.14 -3.89 2.24
N VAL A 270 -16.98 -3.75 1.59
CA VAL A 270 -15.70 -4.24 2.11
C VAL A 270 -15.26 -3.47 3.36
N ILE A 271 -15.43 -2.15 3.38
CA ILE A 271 -15.17 -1.32 4.57
C ILE A 271 -16.09 -1.76 5.73
N ALA A 272 -17.37 -1.93 5.47
CA ALA A 272 -18.33 -2.38 6.49
C ALA A 272 -17.98 -3.78 7.05
N ALA A 273 -17.54 -4.70 6.18
CA ALA A 273 -17.10 -6.04 6.60
C ALA A 273 -15.86 -5.98 7.51
N GLY A 274 -14.88 -5.15 7.17
CA GLY A 274 -13.70 -4.93 8.01
C GLY A 274 -14.05 -4.38 9.39
N TYR A 275 -14.94 -3.38 9.42
CA TYR A 275 -15.43 -2.82 10.67
C TYR A 275 -16.14 -3.87 11.53
N ALA A 276 -17.10 -4.60 10.96
CA ALA A 276 -17.89 -5.60 11.68
C ALA A 276 -17.01 -6.75 12.22
N ALA A 277 -16.08 -7.26 11.40
CA ALA A 277 -15.16 -8.32 11.83
C ALA A 277 -14.25 -7.87 12.99
N THR A 278 -13.81 -6.62 12.97
CA THR A 278 -12.98 -6.04 14.05
C THR A 278 -13.79 -5.90 15.33
N MET A 279 -14.99 -5.35 15.25
CA MET A 279 -15.87 -5.19 16.42
C MET A 279 -16.26 -6.53 17.04
N ALA A 280 -16.46 -7.57 16.22
CA ALA A 280 -16.73 -8.92 16.71
C ALA A 280 -15.58 -9.51 17.55
N GLN A 281 -14.34 -9.04 17.33
CA GLN A 281 -13.17 -9.47 18.10
C GLN A 281 -12.69 -8.41 19.12
N ALA A 282 -13.52 -7.44 19.46
CA ALA A 282 -13.15 -6.31 20.32
C ALA A 282 -12.51 -6.73 21.67
N ALA A 283 -13.00 -7.82 22.29
CA ALA A 283 -12.45 -8.33 23.55
C ALA A 283 -11.00 -8.83 23.38
N ALA A 284 -10.73 -9.64 22.36
CA ALA A 284 -9.40 -10.17 22.05
C ALA A 284 -8.43 -9.02 21.69
N LEU A 285 -8.91 -8.04 20.92
CA LEU A 285 -8.13 -6.87 20.52
C LEU A 285 -7.76 -5.99 21.72
N LYS A 286 -8.69 -5.77 22.66
CA LYS A 286 -8.39 -5.05 23.92
C LYS A 286 -7.38 -5.83 24.75
N ALA A 287 -7.52 -7.15 24.87
CA ALA A 287 -6.55 -8.00 25.58
C ALA A 287 -5.16 -7.96 24.93
N LEU A 288 -5.08 -7.94 23.58
CA LEU A 288 -3.82 -7.79 22.86
C LEU A 288 -3.09 -6.49 23.21
N HIS A 289 -3.83 -5.40 23.45
CA HIS A 289 -3.28 -4.07 23.77
C HIS A 289 -3.11 -3.82 25.27
N ALA A 290 -3.65 -4.67 26.15
CA ALA A 290 -3.48 -4.53 27.58
C ALA A 290 -1.99 -4.58 27.99
N THR A 291 -1.60 -3.81 29.00
CA THR A 291 -0.22 -3.69 29.51
C THR A 291 0.32 -4.98 30.07
#